data_71d0c7edd0ead2d6f79867c7c6468b0e
#
_entry.id   71d0c7edd0ead2d6f79867c7c6468b0e
#
_cell.length_a   1.000
_cell.length_b   1.000
_cell.length_c   1.000
_cell.angle_alpha   90.00
_cell.angle_beta   90.00
_cell.angle_gamma   90.00
#
_symmetry.space_group_name_H-M   'P 1'
#
loop_
_entity.id
_entity.type
_entity.pdbx_description
1 polymer ?
#
loop_
_entity_poly.entity_id
_entity_poly.type
_entity_poly.pdbx_seq_one_letter_code
_entity_poly.pdbx_strand_id
1 'polypeptide(L)'
;MKSHEPFIEPESTYYVYSPSLLGRSMFFYPLICGHFFYAPGYHLHRASFDSFLLVYVKKGSMYVQTKDESFDAKADEFILINCYEPHSYGTKTGSECLWCHFDGPLAKNFFESIVSHLGTVFSIGNPA
;
A
#
# COMPACT_ATOMS: atom_id res chain seq x y z
N MET A 1 -3.80 -10.37 13.35
CA MET A 1 -3.45 -9.40 14.38
C MET A 1 -4.35 -8.19 14.29
N LYS A 2 -4.53 -7.49 15.36
CA LYS A 2 -5.37 -6.29 15.43
C LYS A 2 -4.51 -5.05 15.64
N SER A 3 -4.86 -3.96 14.95
CA SER A 3 -4.19 -2.69 15.13
C SER A 3 -4.87 -1.89 16.23
N HIS A 4 -4.10 -1.14 17.00
CA HIS A 4 -4.61 -0.22 18.01
C HIS A 4 -4.36 1.23 17.61
N GLU A 5 -3.99 1.47 16.36
CA GLU A 5 -3.76 2.82 15.86
C GLU A 5 -5.09 3.59 15.75
N PRO A 6 -5.05 4.94 15.99
CA PRO A 6 -6.25 5.76 15.82
C PRO A 6 -6.76 5.74 14.38
N PHE A 7 -8.08 5.85 14.22
CA PHE A 7 -8.75 5.90 12.92
C PHE A 7 -8.68 4.60 12.12
N ILE A 8 -8.28 3.49 12.76
CA ILE A 8 -8.36 2.16 12.16
C ILE A 8 -9.44 1.40 12.92
N GLU A 9 -10.46 0.95 12.19
CA GLU A 9 -11.62 0.30 12.79
C GLU A 9 -11.27 -1.06 13.40
N PRO A 10 -12.00 -1.49 14.45
CA PRO A 10 -11.65 -2.74 15.16
C PRO A 10 -11.70 -4.02 14.32
N GLU A 11 -12.48 -4.06 13.26
CA GLU A 11 -12.57 -5.22 12.38
C GLU A 11 -11.35 -5.39 11.47
N SER A 12 -10.45 -4.42 11.46
CA SER A 12 -9.21 -4.49 10.66
C SER A 12 -8.29 -5.57 11.16
N THR A 13 -7.62 -6.26 10.24
CA THR A 13 -6.67 -7.34 10.56
C THR A 13 -5.42 -7.20 9.72
N TYR A 14 -4.30 -7.71 10.24
CA TYR A 14 -3.07 -7.77 9.47
C TYR A 14 -2.24 -9.00 9.89
N TYR A 15 -1.30 -9.38 9.03
CA TYR A 15 -0.40 -10.51 9.23
C TYR A 15 1.03 -10.09 8.94
N VAL A 16 1.96 -10.56 9.79
CA VAL A 16 3.39 -10.34 9.61
C VAL A 16 4.02 -11.63 9.13
N TYR A 17 4.87 -11.53 8.12
CA TYR A 17 5.56 -12.66 7.52
C TYR A 17 7.05 -12.60 7.83
N SER A 18 7.65 -13.77 8.05
CA SER A 18 9.09 -13.90 8.30
C SER A 18 9.68 -14.79 7.22
N PRO A 19 10.14 -14.21 6.10
CA PRO A 19 10.68 -15.02 5.00
C PRO A 19 11.97 -15.72 5.42
N SER A 20 12.18 -16.94 4.91
CA SER A 20 13.41 -17.68 5.10
C SER A 20 14.57 -17.00 4.37
N LEU A 21 15.80 -17.42 4.65
CA LEU A 21 16.97 -16.92 3.92
C LEU A 21 16.83 -17.16 2.42
N LEU A 22 16.32 -18.32 2.04
CA LEU A 22 16.09 -18.62 0.63
C LEU A 22 15.02 -17.70 0.05
N GLY A 23 13.92 -17.50 0.77
CA GLY A 23 12.85 -16.60 0.34
C GLY A 23 13.34 -15.18 0.11
N ARG A 24 14.25 -14.69 0.96
CA ARG A 24 14.82 -13.34 0.84
C ARG A 24 15.70 -13.17 -0.39
N SER A 25 16.22 -14.26 -0.94
CA SER A 25 17.05 -14.22 -2.14
C SER A 25 16.26 -14.38 -3.43
N MET A 26 14.94 -14.57 -3.34
CA MET A 26 14.07 -14.75 -4.50
C MET A 26 13.49 -13.41 -4.99
N PHE A 27 12.50 -13.47 -5.89
CA PHE A 27 11.97 -12.29 -6.58
C PHE A 27 11.32 -11.30 -5.66
N PHE A 28 10.38 -11.77 -4.85
CA PHE A 28 9.63 -10.99 -3.87
C PHE A 28 9.29 -11.81 -2.67
N TYR A 29 8.99 -11.11 -1.58
CA TYR A 29 8.38 -11.74 -0.42
C TYR A 29 7.51 -10.70 0.30
N PRO A 30 6.38 -11.12 0.87
CA PRO A 30 5.57 -10.22 1.67
C PRO A 30 6.21 -10.01 3.03
N LEU A 31 6.02 -8.83 3.60
CA LEU A 31 6.46 -8.52 4.96
C LEU A 31 5.26 -8.41 5.89
N ILE A 32 4.29 -7.58 5.54
CA ILE A 32 3.07 -7.36 6.30
C ILE A 32 1.96 -7.15 5.30
N CYS A 33 0.88 -7.90 5.45
CA CYS A 33 -0.31 -7.69 4.63
C CYS A 33 -1.52 -7.53 5.53
N GLY A 34 -2.48 -6.74 5.11
CA GLY A 34 -3.65 -6.48 5.93
C GLY A 34 -4.90 -6.16 5.15
N HIS A 35 -5.99 -6.19 5.87
CA HIS A 35 -7.32 -5.77 5.43
C HIS A 35 -7.80 -4.76 6.46
N PHE A 36 -7.75 -3.49 6.09
CA PHE A 36 -8.04 -2.40 7.02
C PHE A 36 -9.28 -1.62 6.61
N PHE A 37 -10.03 -1.24 7.63
CA PHE A 37 -11.14 -0.31 7.52
C PHE A 37 -10.68 0.99 8.17
N TYR A 38 -10.47 2.00 7.37
CA TYR A 38 -10.01 3.31 7.84
C TYR A 38 -11.18 4.24 8.09
N ALA A 39 -11.21 4.84 9.28
CA ALA A 39 -12.19 5.86 9.60
C ALA A 39 -11.85 7.17 8.90
N PRO A 40 -12.85 8.05 8.67
CA PRO A 40 -12.58 9.39 8.15
C PRO A 40 -11.53 10.12 8.99
N GLY A 41 -10.56 10.70 8.33
CA GLY A 41 -9.48 11.43 9.01
C GLY A 41 -8.20 10.64 9.23
N TYR A 42 -8.17 9.37 8.86
CA TYR A 42 -6.93 8.60 8.97
C TYR A 42 -5.84 9.22 8.11
N HIS A 43 -4.65 9.35 8.69
CA HIS A 43 -3.48 9.88 7.98
C HIS A 43 -2.22 9.26 8.54
N LEU A 44 -1.31 8.90 7.65
CA LEU A 44 0.00 8.38 8.02
C LEU A 44 1.06 9.10 7.20
N HIS A 45 2.15 9.49 7.86
CA HIS A 45 3.33 10.04 7.20
C HIS A 45 4.56 9.29 7.69
N ARG A 46 5.42 8.92 6.75
CA ARG A 46 6.71 8.28 7.06
C ARG A 46 7.81 8.92 6.24
N ALA A 47 8.98 9.14 6.87
CA ALA A 47 10.17 9.54 6.15
C ALA A 47 10.71 8.36 5.33
N SER A 48 10.62 7.15 5.89
CA SER A 48 11.07 5.93 5.24
C SER A 48 10.50 4.71 5.95
N PHE A 49 10.26 3.66 5.20
CA PHE A 49 9.92 2.34 5.71
C PHE A 49 10.43 1.33 4.69
N ASP A 50 11.27 0.39 5.12
CA ASP A 50 12.05 -0.46 4.21
C ASP A 50 11.19 -1.49 3.48
N SER A 51 10.39 -1.03 2.52
CA SER A 51 9.54 -1.87 1.70
C SER A 51 8.91 -1.08 0.55
N PHE A 52 8.21 -1.81 -0.31
CA PHE A 52 7.25 -1.25 -1.26
C PHE A 52 5.85 -1.60 -0.75
N LEU A 53 4.88 -0.75 -1.03
CA LEU A 53 3.50 -0.94 -0.56
C LEU A 53 2.56 -0.97 -1.75
N LEU A 54 1.76 -2.03 -1.83
CA LEU A 54 0.65 -2.13 -2.77
C LEU A 54 -0.65 -2.05 -1.98
N VAL A 55 -1.53 -1.16 -2.39
CA VAL A 55 -2.85 -0.98 -1.77
C VAL A 55 -3.92 -1.16 -2.84
N TYR A 56 -4.94 -1.96 -2.53
CA TYR A 56 -6.16 -2.03 -3.30
C TYR A 56 -7.28 -1.34 -2.53
N VAL A 57 -7.88 -0.32 -3.12
CA VAL A 57 -8.99 0.39 -2.51
C VAL A 57 -10.28 -0.34 -2.87
N LYS A 58 -10.86 -1.02 -1.90
CA LYS A 58 -12.08 -1.80 -2.11
C LYS A 58 -13.31 -0.92 -2.04
N LYS A 59 -13.35 0.01 -1.09
CA LYS A 59 -14.45 0.96 -0.91
C LYS A 59 -13.90 2.31 -0.46
N GLY A 60 -14.61 3.37 -0.82
CA GLY A 60 -14.22 4.73 -0.45
C GLY A 60 -13.08 5.27 -1.30
N SER A 61 -12.25 6.07 -0.69
CA SER A 61 -11.12 6.69 -1.40
C SER A 61 -9.93 6.89 -0.48
N MET A 62 -8.75 6.94 -1.08
CA MET A 62 -7.50 7.24 -0.40
C MET A 62 -6.79 8.36 -1.15
N TYR A 63 -6.10 9.24 -0.42
CA TYR A 63 -5.14 10.15 -1.04
C TYR A 63 -3.74 9.67 -0.72
N VAL A 64 -2.82 9.94 -1.64
CA VAL A 64 -1.42 9.55 -1.52
C VAL A 64 -0.56 10.74 -1.90
N GLN A 65 0.48 10.99 -1.13
CA GLN A 65 1.44 12.02 -1.42
C GLN A 65 2.83 11.41 -1.40
N THR A 66 3.53 11.50 -2.51
CA THR A 66 4.93 11.13 -2.63
C THR A 66 5.76 12.40 -2.61
N LYS A 67 7.08 12.30 -2.79
CA LYS A 67 7.99 13.43 -2.69
C LYS A 67 7.55 14.64 -3.53
N ASP A 68 7.12 14.40 -4.76
CA ASP A 68 6.84 15.48 -5.71
C ASP A 68 5.39 15.54 -6.19
N GLU A 69 4.56 14.56 -5.85
CA GLU A 69 3.24 14.41 -6.45
C GLU A 69 2.17 14.02 -5.43
N SER A 70 0.93 14.37 -5.76
CA SER A 70 -0.23 13.98 -4.98
C SER A 70 -1.21 13.27 -5.89
N PHE A 71 -1.83 12.21 -5.36
CA PHE A 71 -2.77 11.38 -6.10
C PHE A 71 -3.99 11.08 -5.26
N ASP A 72 -5.12 10.86 -5.93
CA ASP A 72 -6.32 10.32 -5.31
C ASP A 72 -6.64 8.97 -5.94
N ALA A 73 -7.01 8.00 -5.11
CA ALA A 73 -7.42 6.68 -5.54
C ALA A 73 -8.84 6.41 -5.03
N LYS A 74 -9.68 5.91 -5.90
CA LYS A 74 -11.06 5.55 -5.58
C LYS A 74 -11.24 4.04 -5.60
N ALA A 75 -12.44 3.58 -5.27
CA ALA A 75 -12.75 2.16 -5.26
C ALA A 75 -12.32 1.47 -6.56
N ASP A 76 -11.77 0.28 -6.45
CA ASP A 76 -11.24 -0.57 -7.52
C ASP A 76 -9.93 -0.07 -8.13
N GLU A 77 -9.30 0.92 -7.53
CA GLU A 77 -7.98 1.36 -7.95
C GLU A 77 -6.89 0.84 -7.01
N PHE A 78 -5.70 0.71 -7.57
CA PHE A 78 -4.50 0.30 -6.84
C PHE A 78 -3.57 1.49 -6.65
N ILE A 79 -2.84 1.46 -5.54
CA ILE A 79 -1.77 2.42 -5.23
C ILE A 79 -0.49 1.62 -5.06
N LEU A 80 0.60 2.07 -5.68
CA LEU A 80 1.91 1.45 -5.50
C LEU A 80 2.91 2.51 -5.07
N ILE A 81 3.50 2.33 -3.90
CA ILE A 81 4.37 3.30 -3.25
C ILE A 81 5.74 2.71 -2.97
N ASN A 82 6.78 3.49 -3.25
CA ASN A 82 8.13 3.20 -2.78
C ASN A 82 8.26 3.79 -1.37
N CYS A 83 8.13 2.93 -0.34
CA CYS A 83 8.19 3.39 1.04
C CYS A 83 9.59 3.75 1.52
N TYR A 84 10.62 3.43 0.75
CA TYR A 84 11.98 3.87 1.08
C TYR A 84 12.12 5.40 0.99
N GLU A 85 11.23 6.05 0.25
CA GLU A 85 11.19 7.51 0.13
C GLU A 85 10.07 8.10 0.99
N PRO A 86 10.15 9.42 1.32
CA PRO A 86 9.10 10.07 2.09
C PRO A 86 7.73 9.91 1.40
N HIS A 87 6.73 9.55 2.18
CA HIS A 87 5.39 9.33 1.66
C HIS A 87 4.33 9.55 2.73
N SER A 88 3.13 9.88 2.28
CA SER A 88 1.97 10.03 3.14
C SER A 88 0.76 9.43 2.45
N TYR A 89 -0.17 8.92 3.21
CA TYR A 89 -1.46 8.50 2.69
C TYR A 89 -2.52 8.56 3.78
N GLY A 90 -3.76 8.63 3.35
CA GLY A 90 -4.87 8.69 4.28
C GLY A 90 -6.20 8.75 3.55
N THR A 91 -7.26 8.98 4.30
CA THR A 91 -8.59 9.13 3.76
C THR A 91 -9.35 10.22 4.50
N LYS A 92 -10.10 11.04 3.75
CA LYS A 92 -10.95 12.07 4.35
C LYS A 92 -12.32 11.54 4.70
N THR A 93 -12.83 10.60 3.92
CA THR A 93 -14.22 10.13 4.02
C THR A 93 -14.36 8.70 4.52
N GLY A 94 -13.25 7.99 4.69
CA GLY A 94 -13.22 6.59 5.07
C GLY A 94 -12.94 5.69 3.88
N SER A 95 -12.38 4.53 4.14
CA SER A 95 -12.07 3.56 3.09
C SER A 95 -11.90 2.17 3.66
N GLU A 96 -12.08 1.19 2.80
CA GLU A 96 -11.75 -0.21 3.07
C GLU A 96 -10.68 -0.62 2.06
N CYS A 97 -9.55 -1.11 2.56
CA CYS A 97 -8.40 -1.43 1.72
C CYS A 97 -7.80 -2.79 2.06
N LEU A 98 -7.29 -3.45 1.03
CA LEU A 98 -6.35 -4.56 1.16
C LEU A 98 -4.98 -4.00 0.84
N TRP A 99 -3.98 -4.33 1.63
CA TRP A 99 -2.64 -3.80 1.42
C TRP A 99 -1.57 -4.82 1.76
N CYS A 100 -0.42 -4.68 1.11
CA CYS A 100 0.72 -5.55 1.36
C CYS A 100 2.03 -4.78 1.19
N HIS A 101 2.83 -4.77 2.26
CA HIS A 101 4.22 -4.37 2.17
C HIS A 101 5.03 -5.57 1.68
N PHE A 102 5.83 -5.37 0.66
CA PHE A 102 6.67 -6.41 0.07
C PHE A 102 8.07 -5.87 -0.21
N ASP A 103 9.01 -6.79 -0.37
CA ASP A 103 10.37 -6.45 -0.77
C ASP A 103 10.97 -7.62 -1.53
N GLY A 104 12.24 -7.55 -1.85
CA GLY A 104 12.96 -8.61 -2.55
C GLY A 104 13.96 -8.05 -3.55
N PRO A 105 14.85 -8.91 -4.07
CA PRO A 105 15.91 -8.46 -4.99
C PRO A 105 15.41 -7.77 -6.24
N LEU A 106 14.22 -8.12 -6.74
CA LEU A 106 13.64 -7.54 -7.94
C LEU A 106 12.46 -6.60 -7.66
N ALA A 107 12.16 -6.32 -6.39
CA ALA A 107 11.00 -5.49 -6.03
C ALA A 107 11.11 -4.08 -6.62
N LYS A 108 12.27 -3.45 -6.54
CA LYS A 108 12.50 -2.12 -7.09
C LYS A 108 12.28 -2.08 -8.60
N ASN A 109 12.76 -3.09 -9.30
CA ASN A 109 12.61 -3.18 -10.75
C ASN A 109 11.14 -3.29 -11.15
N PHE A 110 10.39 -4.10 -10.42
CA PHE A 110 8.94 -4.21 -10.63
C PHE A 110 8.22 -2.91 -10.34
N PHE A 111 8.56 -2.27 -9.22
CA PHE A 111 7.97 -1.00 -8.87
C PHE A 111 8.19 0.03 -9.98
N GLU A 112 9.43 0.20 -10.41
CA GLU A 112 9.76 1.17 -11.45
C GLU A 112 9.05 0.87 -12.76
N SER A 113 8.99 -0.40 -13.15
CA SER A 113 8.31 -0.81 -14.37
C SER A 113 6.80 -0.52 -14.31
N ILE A 114 6.15 -0.87 -13.22
CA ILE A 114 4.72 -0.65 -13.07
C ILE A 114 4.39 0.84 -13.04
N VAL A 115 5.12 1.63 -12.25
CA VAL A 115 4.85 3.05 -12.11
C VAL A 115 5.14 3.79 -13.42
N SER A 116 6.16 3.39 -14.16
CA SER A 116 6.45 4.03 -15.45
C SER A 116 5.39 3.75 -16.52
N HIS A 117 4.71 2.60 -16.45
CA HIS A 117 3.70 2.21 -17.43
C HIS A 117 2.27 2.54 -16.99
N LEU A 118 1.98 2.40 -15.70
CA LEU A 118 0.61 2.53 -15.18
C LEU A 118 0.43 3.73 -14.25
N GLY A 119 1.52 4.28 -13.71
CA GLY A 119 1.45 5.34 -12.72
C GLY A 119 1.39 4.80 -11.29
N THR A 120 1.41 5.73 -10.34
CA THR A 120 1.32 5.40 -8.90
C THR A 120 -0.07 4.91 -8.53
N VAL A 121 -1.10 5.45 -9.19
CA VAL A 121 -2.50 5.01 -9.02
C VAL A 121 -2.97 4.46 -10.36
N PHE A 122 -3.49 3.24 -10.33
CA PHE A 122 -3.92 2.58 -11.57
C PHE A 122 -5.06 1.60 -11.30
N SER A 123 -5.76 1.21 -12.34
CA SER A 123 -6.76 0.16 -12.26
C SER A 123 -6.38 -0.99 -13.19
N ILE A 124 -6.71 -2.21 -12.76
CA ILE A 124 -6.57 -3.41 -13.57
C ILE A 124 -7.98 -3.79 -14.00
N GLY A 125 -8.66 -2.83 -14.58
CA GLY A 125 -10.03 -3.02 -14.98
C GLY A 125 -10.13 -3.97 -16.16
N ASN A 126 -11.16 -4.80 -16.14
CA ASN A 126 -11.52 -5.56 -17.32
C ASN A 126 -12.36 -4.65 -18.21
N PRO A 127 -11.87 -4.24 -19.34
CA PRO A 127 -12.59 -3.33 -20.19
C PRO A 127 -13.77 -3.94 -20.93
N ALA A 128 -14.05 -5.20 -20.68
CA ALA A 128 -15.12 -5.89 -21.41
C ALA A 128 -16.46 -5.21 -21.33
#